data_ef9ea357b2e75e1e80c167ccce4c4b34
#
_entry.id   ef9ea357b2e75e1e80c167ccce4c4b34
#
_cell.length_a   1.000
_cell.length_b   1.000
_cell.length_c   1.000
_cell.angle_alpha   90.00
_cell.angle_beta   90.00
_cell.angle_gamma   90.00
#
_symmetry.space_group_name_H-M   'P 1'
#
loop_
_entity.id
_entity.type
_entity.pdbx_description
1 polymer ?
#
loop_
_entity_poly.entity_id
_entity_poly.type
_entity_poly.pdbx_seq_one_letter_code
_entity_poly.pdbx_strand_id
1 'polypeptide(L)'
;VETLKADIDEMARLKINAFHWHLTDYPAWRIQCKKYPVLNDPSKRIQGRDVNGTYSYDQIRDLFRYARERHVQIIPEIDMPGHSTYFKNCFGFPMHDPRGVNILEELLEEFCREIPAEMSPYLHIGADEIRIPNGKQFADRMAAKVKSLGRQPIQWAGNNDLPVSGDSYAQLWNDENSVGLPDPARQKNPYFDSTAGYVNSFDPGILVRRNFFRQPCGTARGNNHSLGVIQCLWPDTRVENKKNIPVQSPQWPAMFAMAERSWKGIPEDGSRFAGSLPEKNTEAYQAFSLFEKRMEALAGSRPFPYWRDSFVEWTVFGPVPQDRQEEVRNNLLAGKSPAGLSPVQTRGGNLYFRTRAGAEGLFSKTKPGNTVWAETTFHSPVEGTMHAMVGFDAPARSTRRCSGVPAAGEWSQCGTRIWVNDKEMKNPQTYKLAGQRRYDKHTWNSPANEMPFDNEEFWWARPPVPFQVKAGENRILIEQPYTGEFQSWGVSFIPVKKAGDRWIADPSYYAKPRREKQDDVSPVP
;
A
#
# COMPACT_ATOMS: atom_id res chain seq x y z
N VAL A 1 -9.61 -16.16 13.89
CA VAL A 1 -10.22 -15.19 14.81
C VAL A 1 -9.13 -14.40 15.52
N GLU A 2 -8.12 -15.04 16.15
CA GLU A 2 -7.08 -14.36 16.92
C GLU A 2 -6.28 -13.30 16.13
N THR A 3 -5.97 -13.56 14.85
CA THR A 3 -5.32 -12.57 13.98
C THR A 3 -6.19 -11.32 13.81
N LEU A 4 -7.50 -11.51 13.62
CA LEU A 4 -8.45 -10.39 13.48
C LEU A 4 -8.58 -9.61 14.79
N LYS A 5 -8.57 -10.27 15.96
CA LYS A 5 -8.56 -9.59 17.25
C LYS A 5 -7.31 -8.73 17.42
N ALA A 6 -6.14 -9.26 17.05
CA ALA A 6 -4.90 -8.51 17.11
C ALA A 6 -4.88 -7.31 16.12
N ASP A 7 -5.53 -7.43 14.97
CA ASP A 7 -5.70 -6.31 14.05
C ASP A 7 -6.67 -5.26 14.63
N ILE A 8 -7.76 -5.69 15.25
CA ILE A 8 -8.72 -4.79 15.93
C ILE A 8 -8.05 -4.06 17.10
N ASP A 9 -7.17 -4.71 17.88
CA ASP A 9 -6.41 -4.06 18.93
C ASP A 9 -5.51 -2.93 18.38
N GLU A 10 -4.85 -3.18 17.26
CA GLU A 10 -4.01 -2.17 16.61
C GLU A 10 -4.86 -1.05 15.98
N MET A 11 -6.00 -1.36 15.37
CA MET A 11 -6.96 -0.37 14.90
C MET A 11 -7.43 0.54 16.03
N ALA A 12 -7.82 -0.02 17.16
CA ALA A 12 -8.24 0.73 18.34
C ALA A 12 -7.13 1.64 18.86
N ARG A 13 -5.89 1.15 18.92
CA ARG A 13 -4.71 1.93 19.30
C ARG A 13 -4.49 3.14 18.39
N LEU A 14 -4.77 3.00 17.10
CA LEU A 14 -4.69 4.07 16.11
C LEU A 14 -5.98 4.90 16.00
N LYS A 15 -7.01 4.58 16.80
CA LYS A 15 -8.35 5.20 16.74
C LYS A 15 -9.01 5.04 15.37
N ILE A 16 -8.74 3.95 14.68
CA ILE A 16 -9.49 3.52 13.49
C ILE A 16 -10.78 2.89 13.98
N ASN A 17 -11.91 3.43 13.56
CA ASN A 17 -13.20 3.13 14.17
C ASN A 17 -14.11 2.19 13.36
N ALA A 18 -13.65 1.71 12.19
CA ALA A 18 -14.42 0.78 11.38
C ALA A 18 -13.53 -0.32 10.78
N PHE A 19 -14.02 -1.56 10.85
CA PHE A 19 -13.44 -2.74 10.21
C PHE A 19 -14.39 -3.29 9.17
N HIS A 20 -14.08 -3.13 7.89
CA HIS A 20 -14.84 -3.72 6.80
C HIS A 20 -14.36 -5.16 6.61
N TRP A 21 -15.24 -6.12 6.87
CA TRP A 21 -14.93 -7.55 6.85
C TRP A 21 -15.55 -8.26 5.65
N HIS A 22 -14.73 -8.52 4.64
CA HIS A 22 -15.10 -9.24 3.43
C HIS A 22 -15.22 -10.74 3.73
N LEU A 23 -16.42 -11.26 3.77
CA LEU A 23 -16.74 -12.62 4.27
C LEU A 23 -17.02 -13.63 3.16
N THR A 24 -17.26 -13.16 1.95
CA THR A 24 -17.52 -14.02 0.78
C THR A 24 -16.80 -13.47 -0.43
N ASP A 25 -16.23 -14.33 -1.25
CA ASP A 25 -15.52 -13.97 -2.48
C ASP A 25 -15.48 -15.16 -3.43
N TYR A 26 -15.00 -14.96 -4.64
CA TYR A 26 -14.83 -15.93 -5.71
C TYR A 26 -14.56 -17.38 -5.25
N PRO A 27 -13.64 -17.66 -4.29
CA PRO A 27 -13.32 -19.02 -3.91
C PRO A 27 -14.32 -19.65 -2.93
N ALA A 28 -15.05 -18.88 -2.09
CA ALA A 28 -15.80 -19.48 -1.00
C ALA A 28 -16.76 -18.53 -0.27
N TRP A 29 -17.79 -19.12 0.27
CA TRP A 29 -18.62 -18.58 1.33
C TRP A 29 -17.98 -18.91 2.69
N ARG A 30 -17.65 -17.90 3.50
CA ARG A 30 -16.90 -18.09 4.76
C ARG A 30 -17.73 -17.95 6.03
N ILE A 31 -19.05 -17.86 5.91
CA ILE A 31 -19.99 -17.76 7.02
C ILE A 31 -20.65 -19.12 7.21
N GLN A 32 -20.83 -19.58 8.44
CA GLN A 32 -21.70 -20.72 8.73
C GLN A 32 -23.07 -20.48 8.11
N CYS A 33 -23.59 -21.46 7.37
CA CYS A 33 -24.90 -21.37 6.78
C CYS A 33 -25.77 -22.54 7.28
N LYS A 34 -26.82 -22.23 8.02
CA LYS A 34 -27.75 -23.22 8.60
C LYS A 34 -28.77 -23.66 7.58
N LYS A 35 -29.28 -22.69 6.79
CA LYS A 35 -30.34 -22.94 5.81
C LYS A 35 -29.82 -23.68 4.57
N TYR A 36 -28.64 -23.34 4.12
CA TYR A 36 -28.01 -23.95 2.95
C TYR A 36 -26.61 -24.49 3.29
N PRO A 37 -26.48 -25.62 4.02
CA PRO A 37 -25.20 -26.15 4.47
C PRO A 37 -24.23 -26.47 3.32
N VAL A 38 -24.73 -26.66 2.09
CA VAL A 38 -23.93 -26.86 0.88
C VAL A 38 -22.94 -25.72 0.60
N LEU A 39 -23.22 -24.48 1.05
CA LEU A 39 -22.32 -23.34 0.95
C LEU A 39 -21.05 -23.53 1.82
N ASN A 40 -21.12 -24.36 2.84
CA ASN A 40 -19.97 -24.68 3.70
C ASN A 40 -19.23 -25.94 3.27
N ASP A 41 -19.68 -26.64 2.23
CA ASP A 41 -19.00 -27.84 1.69
C ASP A 41 -17.67 -27.46 1.00
N PRO A 42 -16.52 -27.92 1.50
CA PRO A 42 -15.22 -27.59 0.90
C PRO A 42 -15.09 -28.06 -0.55
N SER A 43 -15.82 -29.10 -0.97
CA SER A 43 -15.80 -29.62 -2.33
C SER A 43 -16.39 -28.67 -3.37
N LYS A 44 -17.24 -27.72 -2.94
CA LYS A 44 -17.88 -26.70 -3.78
C LYS A 44 -17.04 -25.44 -3.96
N ARG A 45 -16.00 -25.29 -3.16
CA ARG A 45 -15.08 -24.14 -3.22
C ARG A 45 -14.09 -24.28 -4.37
N ILE A 46 -13.49 -23.17 -4.77
CA ILE A 46 -12.46 -23.18 -5.81
C ILE A 46 -11.21 -23.85 -5.25
N GLN A 47 -10.82 -24.96 -5.88
CA GLN A 47 -9.61 -25.68 -5.52
C GLN A 47 -8.37 -24.87 -5.84
N GLY A 48 -7.30 -25.08 -5.07
CA GLY A 48 -6.06 -24.28 -5.19
C GLY A 48 -6.03 -23.03 -4.33
N ARG A 49 -7.20 -22.60 -3.82
CA ARG A 49 -7.33 -21.57 -2.77
C ARG A 49 -7.50 -22.23 -1.40
N ASP A 50 -7.54 -21.44 -0.34
CA ASP A 50 -7.79 -21.95 1.03
C ASP A 50 -9.19 -22.55 1.12
N VAL A 51 -9.31 -23.87 0.85
CA VAL A 51 -10.60 -24.56 0.80
C VAL A 51 -11.21 -24.78 2.19
N ASN A 52 -10.40 -24.75 3.23
CA ASN A 52 -10.85 -24.92 4.62
C ASN A 52 -11.14 -23.57 5.28
N GLY A 53 -11.90 -23.63 6.37
CA GLY A 53 -12.22 -22.46 7.19
C GLY A 53 -13.57 -21.84 6.84
N THR A 54 -14.41 -21.82 7.86
CA THR A 54 -15.71 -21.16 7.91
C THR A 54 -15.84 -20.60 9.32
N TYR A 55 -16.30 -19.37 9.45
CA TYR A 55 -16.59 -18.78 10.74
C TYR A 55 -17.96 -19.27 11.22
N SER A 56 -18.02 -19.81 12.44
CA SER A 56 -19.31 -20.04 13.08
C SER A 56 -19.96 -18.73 13.49
N TYR A 57 -21.29 -18.72 13.64
CA TYR A 57 -21.97 -17.53 14.15
C TYR A 57 -21.54 -17.13 15.55
N ASP A 58 -21.12 -18.10 16.39
CA ASP A 58 -20.53 -17.80 17.70
C ASP A 58 -19.20 -17.05 17.59
N GLN A 59 -18.33 -17.48 16.68
CA GLN A 59 -17.06 -16.79 16.40
C GLN A 59 -17.30 -15.38 15.85
N ILE A 60 -18.29 -15.22 14.97
CA ILE A 60 -18.66 -13.92 14.42
C ILE A 60 -19.18 -13.01 15.54
N ARG A 61 -20.14 -13.47 16.36
CA ARG A 61 -20.66 -12.71 17.52
C ARG A 61 -19.57 -12.32 18.51
N ASP A 62 -18.64 -13.24 18.80
CA ASP A 62 -17.51 -12.96 19.68
C ASP A 62 -16.63 -11.84 19.12
N LEU A 63 -16.31 -11.87 17.80
CA LEU A 63 -15.51 -10.82 17.18
C LEU A 63 -16.23 -9.47 17.17
N PHE A 64 -17.54 -9.44 16.93
CA PHE A 64 -18.32 -8.21 16.98
C PHE A 64 -18.35 -7.59 18.39
N ARG A 65 -18.51 -8.40 19.45
CA ARG A 65 -18.41 -7.92 20.83
C ARG A 65 -17.02 -7.37 21.13
N TYR A 66 -15.99 -8.14 20.75
CA TYR A 66 -14.59 -7.76 20.93
C TYR A 66 -14.26 -6.42 20.29
N ALA A 67 -14.73 -6.20 19.05
CA ALA A 67 -14.53 -4.95 18.33
C ALA A 67 -15.28 -3.78 18.99
N ARG A 68 -16.55 -4.01 19.39
CA ARG A 68 -17.38 -2.98 20.03
C ARG A 68 -16.79 -2.49 21.35
N GLU A 69 -16.23 -3.38 22.17
CA GLU A 69 -15.53 -3.05 23.41
C GLU A 69 -14.30 -2.15 23.17
N ARG A 70 -13.81 -2.12 21.92
CA ARG A 70 -12.67 -1.29 21.45
C ARG A 70 -13.10 -0.12 20.59
N HIS A 71 -14.38 0.18 20.55
CA HIS A 71 -14.97 1.24 19.72
C HIS A 71 -14.69 1.08 18.21
N VAL A 72 -14.54 -0.16 17.74
CA VAL A 72 -14.41 -0.52 16.33
C VAL A 72 -15.72 -1.14 15.84
N GLN A 73 -16.37 -0.47 14.89
CA GLN A 73 -17.58 -0.99 14.24
C GLN A 73 -17.20 -1.97 13.14
N ILE A 74 -17.67 -3.21 13.20
CA ILE A 74 -17.54 -4.14 12.08
C ILE A 74 -18.63 -3.86 11.06
N ILE A 75 -18.20 -3.74 9.79
CA ILE A 75 -19.06 -3.68 8.60
C ILE A 75 -18.88 -5.03 7.88
N PRO A 76 -19.80 -5.99 8.04
CA PRO A 76 -19.71 -7.26 7.34
C PRO A 76 -20.07 -7.09 5.86
N GLU A 77 -19.39 -7.84 4.99
CA GLU A 77 -19.71 -7.90 3.57
C GLU A 77 -20.10 -9.29 3.14
N ILE A 78 -21.21 -9.37 2.43
CA ILE A 78 -21.67 -10.53 1.66
C ILE A 78 -21.72 -10.08 0.21
N ASP A 79 -20.66 -10.36 -0.54
CA ASP A 79 -20.54 -9.91 -1.92
C ASP A 79 -21.49 -10.65 -2.85
N MET A 80 -22.23 -9.86 -3.64
CA MET A 80 -23.27 -10.34 -4.57
C MET A 80 -23.51 -9.33 -5.71
N PRO A 81 -23.79 -9.77 -6.94
CA PRO A 81 -23.78 -11.15 -7.42
C PRO A 81 -22.45 -11.53 -8.04
N GLY A 82 -21.46 -10.61 -8.05
CA GLY A 82 -20.08 -10.83 -8.48
C GLY A 82 -19.34 -11.80 -7.55
N HIS A 83 -18.11 -12.10 -7.87
CA HIS A 83 -17.18 -12.88 -7.01
C HIS A 83 -17.80 -14.12 -6.35
N SER A 84 -18.68 -14.85 -7.07
CA SER A 84 -19.56 -15.86 -6.49
C SER A 84 -19.52 -17.23 -7.21
N THR A 85 -18.39 -17.62 -7.80
CA THR A 85 -18.27 -18.90 -8.52
C THR A 85 -18.62 -20.10 -7.64
N TYR A 86 -18.28 -20.07 -6.34
CA TYR A 86 -18.66 -21.08 -5.38
C TYR A 86 -20.19 -21.28 -5.30
N PHE A 87 -20.98 -20.20 -5.43
CA PHE A 87 -22.43 -20.28 -5.39
C PHE A 87 -22.99 -21.10 -6.56
N LYS A 88 -22.47 -20.84 -7.76
CA LYS A 88 -22.84 -21.63 -8.94
C LYS A 88 -22.46 -23.11 -8.79
N ASN A 89 -21.34 -23.40 -8.12
CA ASN A 89 -20.94 -24.77 -7.83
C ASN A 89 -21.90 -25.47 -6.85
N CYS A 90 -22.49 -24.70 -5.93
CA CYS A 90 -23.47 -25.23 -4.96
C CYS A 90 -24.84 -25.48 -5.57
N PHE A 91 -25.34 -24.55 -6.38
CA PHE A 91 -26.75 -24.52 -6.80
C PHE A 91 -26.97 -24.78 -8.30
N GLY A 92 -25.92 -24.77 -9.11
CA GLY A 92 -26.01 -24.98 -10.57
C GLY A 92 -26.41 -23.72 -11.36
N PHE A 93 -26.64 -22.58 -10.70
CA PHE A 93 -27.00 -21.29 -11.31
C PHE A 93 -26.38 -20.14 -10.56
N PRO A 94 -26.19 -18.96 -11.21
CA PRO A 94 -25.58 -17.80 -10.59
C PRO A 94 -26.52 -17.09 -9.60
N MET A 95 -25.97 -16.22 -8.76
CA MET A 95 -26.73 -15.44 -7.77
C MET A 95 -27.82 -14.55 -8.39
N HIS A 96 -27.62 -14.04 -9.60
CA HIS A 96 -28.59 -13.18 -10.28
C HIS A 96 -29.72 -13.95 -11.02
N ASP A 97 -29.69 -15.28 -11.05
CA ASP A 97 -30.85 -16.07 -11.46
C ASP A 97 -32.01 -15.80 -10.47
N PRO A 98 -33.30 -15.76 -10.91
CA PRO A 98 -34.41 -15.52 -9.99
C PRO A 98 -34.43 -16.45 -8.76
N ARG A 99 -34.03 -17.72 -8.92
CA ARG A 99 -33.88 -18.68 -7.81
C ARG A 99 -32.74 -18.28 -6.88
N GLY A 100 -31.63 -17.79 -7.46
CA GLY A 100 -30.46 -17.28 -6.72
C GLY A 100 -30.82 -16.06 -5.88
N VAL A 101 -31.57 -15.12 -6.47
CA VAL A 101 -32.06 -13.92 -5.75
C VAL A 101 -32.89 -14.30 -4.53
N ASN A 102 -33.78 -15.27 -4.63
CA ASN A 102 -34.57 -15.74 -3.48
C ASN A 102 -33.67 -16.36 -2.40
N ILE A 103 -32.67 -17.17 -2.80
CA ILE A 103 -31.71 -17.74 -1.85
C ILE A 103 -30.94 -16.63 -1.16
N LEU A 104 -30.49 -15.58 -1.89
CA LEU A 104 -29.80 -14.45 -1.29
C LEU A 104 -30.63 -13.72 -0.25
N GLU A 105 -31.89 -13.47 -0.51
CA GLU A 105 -32.79 -12.85 0.48
C GLU A 105 -32.90 -13.70 1.76
N GLU A 106 -32.96 -15.00 1.63
CA GLU A 106 -33.01 -15.94 2.77
C GLU A 106 -31.69 -16.02 3.53
N LEU A 107 -30.54 -15.91 2.81
CA LEU A 107 -29.22 -15.83 3.43
C LEU A 107 -29.04 -14.52 4.20
N LEU A 108 -29.53 -13.41 3.66
CA LEU A 108 -29.52 -12.11 4.35
C LEU A 108 -30.42 -12.16 5.60
N GLU A 109 -31.58 -12.80 5.54
CA GLU A 109 -32.45 -13.02 6.71
C GLU A 109 -31.76 -13.87 7.77
N GLU A 110 -31.11 -14.97 7.38
CA GLU A 110 -30.36 -15.82 8.31
C GLU A 110 -29.25 -15.02 8.99
N PHE A 111 -28.41 -14.35 8.21
CA PHE A 111 -27.31 -13.56 8.76
C PHE A 111 -27.80 -12.47 9.71
N CYS A 112 -28.82 -11.73 9.33
CA CYS A 112 -29.34 -10.63 10.16
C CYS A 112 -30.08 -11.13 11.43
N ARG A 113 -30.62 -12.31 11.42
CA ARG A 113 -31.20 -12.96 12.62
C ARG A 113 -30.11 -13.42 13.59
N GLU A 114 -29.02 -13.99 13.06
CA GLU A 114 -27.89 -14.49 13.87
C GLU A 114 -27.00 -13.36 14.41
N ILE A 115 -26.88 -12.25 13.68
CA ILE A 115 -26.14 -11.06 14.06
C ILE A 115 -27.12 -9.89 14.13
N PRO A 116 -27.62 -9.50 15.29
CA PRO A 116 -28.59 -8.40 15.43
C PRO A 116 -28.07 -7.03 14.95
N ALA A 117 -28.99 -6.15 14.55
CA ALA A 117 -28.64 -4.81 14.02
C ALA A 117 -27.88 -3.94 15.02
N GLU A 118 -28.10 -4.15 16.33
CA GLU A 118 -27.37 -3.47 17.41
C GLU A 118 -25.89 -3.84 17.44
N MET A 119 -25.51 -5.00 16.88
CA MET A 119 -24.11 -5.40 16.70
C MET A 119 -23.52 -4.80 15.44
N SER A 120 -24.29 -4.72 14.36
CA SER A 120 -23.87 -4.12 13.10
C SER A 120 -25.03 -3.42 12.41
N PRO A 121 -25.09 -2.08 12.44
CA PRO A 121 -26.11 -1.31 11.73
C PRO A 121 -25.89 -1.27 10.22
N TYR A 122 -24.81 -1.83 9.72
CA TYR A 122 -24.42 -1.82 8.31
C TYR A 122 -24.36 -3.25 7.77
N LEU A 123 -24.60 -3.38 6.46
CA LEU A 123 -24.26 -4.59 5.69
C LEU A 123 -23.82 -4.18 4.29
N HIS A 124 -22.60 -4.55 3.95
CA HIS A 124 -22.06 -4.33 2.61
C HIS A 124 -22.50 -5.50 1.70
N ILE A 125 -23.03 -5.19 0.53
CA ILE A 125 -23.59 -6.18 -0.41
C ILE A 125 -22.72 -6.35 -1.67
N GLY A 126 -21.47 -5.87 -1.67
CA GLY A 126 -20.55 -6.00 -2.79
C GLY A 126 -21.00 -5.22 -4.02
N ALA A 127 -21.31 -5.92 -5.09
CA ALA A 127 -21.82 -5.45 -6.38
C ALA A 127 -20.76 -4.93 -7.36
N ASP A 128 -19.49 -5.26 -7.12
CA ASP A 128 -18.36 -4.87 -7.96
C ASP A 128 -18.01 -5.88 -9.05
N GLU A 129 -17.27 -5.39 -10.03
CA GLU A 129 -16.65 -6.13 -11.15
C GLU A 129 -17.63 -7.03 -11.94
N ILE A 130 -18.91 -6.67 -11.99
CA ILE A 130 -19.91 -7.45 -12.70
C ILE A 130 -20.90 -6.59 -13.47
N ARG A 131 -21.31 -7.11 -14.62
CA ARG A 131 -22.42 -6.58 -15.42
C ARG A 131 -23.44 -7.70 -15.69
N ILE A 132 -24.68 -7.48 -15.31
CA ILE A 132 -25.78 -8.40 -15.53
C ILE A 132 -26.97 -7.67 -16.16
N PRO A 133 -27.86 -8.37 -16.89
CA PRO A 133 -29.14 -7.81 -17.25
C PRO A 133 -29.89 -7.34 -16.00
N ASN A 134 -30.52 -6.17 -16.08
CA ASN A 134 -31.27 -5.58 -14.96
C ASN A 134 -30.44 -5.35 -13.68
N GLY A 135 -29.15 -5.07 -13.79
CA GLY A 135 -28.25 -4.89 -12.66
C GLY A 135 -28.71 -3.83 -11.65
N LYS A 136 -29.31 -2.74 -12.12
CA LYS A 136 -29.91 -1.72 -11.23
C LYS A 136 -31.05 -2.28 -10.40
N GLN A 137 -31.94 -3.08 -10.99
CA GLN A 137 -33.05 -3.71 -10.28
C GLN A 137 -32.57 -4.73 -9.24
N PHE A 138 -31.52 -5.50 -9.58
CA PHE A 138 -30.88 -6.40 -8.61
C PHE A 138 -30.33 -5.62 -7.42
N ALA A 139 -29.54 -4.57 -7.66
CA ALA A 139 -28.96 -3.74 -6.61
C ALA A 139 -30.04 -3.11 -5.72
N ASP A 140 -31.09 -2.54 -6.32
CA ASP A 140 -32.20 -1.94 -5.58
C ASP A 140 -32.95 -2.99 -4.72
N ARG A 141 -33.19 -4.18 -5.25
CA ARG A 141 -33.86 -5.26 -4.51
C ARG A 141 -33.06 -5.72 -3.30
N MET A 142 -31.72 -5.91 -3.46
CA MET A 142 -30.88 -6.33 -2.36
C MET A 142 -30.72 -5.22 -1.32
N ALA A 143 -30.56 -3.97 -1.73
CA ALA A 143 -30.53 -2.83 -0.83
C ALA A 143 -31.81 -2.66 -0.04
N ALA A 144 -32.98 -2.77 -0.71
CA ALA A 144 -34.31 -2.73 -0.05
C ALA A 144 -34.45 -3.87 0.95
N LYS A 145 -33.99 -5.09 0.61
CA LYS A 145 -33.97 -6.22 1.53
C LYS A 145 -33.17 -5.94 2.79
N VAL A 146 -31.94 -5.44 2.65
CA VAL A 146 -31.08 -5.07 3.78
C VAL A 146 -31.75 -4.00 4.64
N LYS A 147 -32.36 -2.98 4.04
CA LYS A 147 -33.15 -1.97 4.77
C LYS A 147 -34.33 -2.55 5.53
N SER A 148 -35.08 -3.47 4.93
CA SER A 148 -36.20 -4.15 5.60
C SER A 148 -35.75 -4.97 6.82
N LEU A 149 -34.48 -5.37 6.85
CA LEU A 149 -33.86 -6.07 7.98
C LEU A 149 -33.20 -5.09 9.01
N GLY A 150 -33.52 -3.80 8.91
CA GLY A 150 -33.10 -2.77 9.88
C GLY A 150 -31.64 -2.31 9.74
N ARG A 151 -31.01 -2.45 8.55
CA ARG A 151 -29.62 -2.08 8.34
C ARG A 151 -29.43 -1.10 7.18
N GLN A 152 -28.36 -0.33 7.23
CA GLN A 152 -27.93 0.52 6.13
C GLN A 152 -27.09 -0.31 5.14
N PRO A 153 -27.54 -0.50 3.88
CA PRO A 153 -26.73 -1.14 2.86
C PRO A 153 -25.58 -0.27 2.41
N ILE A 154 -24.46 -0.91 2.06
CA ILE A 154 -23.27 -0.30 1.43
C ILE A 154 -22.98 -1.12 0.16
N GLN A 155 -22.52 -0.45 -0.90
CA GLN A 155 -22.12 -1.06 -2.17
C GLN A 155 -20.79 -0.52 -2.66
N TRP A 156 -20.01 -1.36 -3.34
CA TRP A 156 -18.90 -0.87 -4.14
C TRP A 156 -19.40 0.04 -5.27
N ALA A 157 -18.61 1.04 -5.59
CA ALA A 157 -18.89 1.99 -6.67
C ALA A 157 -17.62 2.22 -7.49
N GLY A 158 -17.61 1.67 -8.69
CA GLY A 158 -16.54 1.74 -9.66
C GLY A 158 -17.06 1.56 -11.09
N ASN A 159 -16.15 1.63 -12.06
CA ASN A 159 -16.49 1.69 -13.49
C ASN A 159 -17.18 0.43 -14.05
N ASN A 160 -16.95 -0.72 -13.46
CA ASN A 160 -17.48 -2.00 -13.91
C ASN A 160 -18.47 -2.64 -12.93
N ASP A 161 -18.96 -1.84 -12.00
CA ASP A 161 -19.83 -2.29 -10.93
C ASP A 161 -21.33 -2.17 -11.32
N LEU A 162 -22.19 -2.79 -10.54
CA LEU A 162 -23.62 -2.51 -10.67
C LEU A 162 -23.91 -1.06 -10.25
N PRO A 163 -24.94 -0.44 -10.84
CA PRO A 163 -25.37 0.89 -10.40
C PRO A 163 -25.73 0.91 -8.91
N VAL A 164 -25.17 1.85 -8.17
CA VAL A 164 -25.46 1.99 -6.74
C VAL A 164 -26.94 2.30 -6.52
N SER A 165 -27.59 1.57 -5.60
CA SER A 165 -28.95 1.84 -5.19
C SER A 165 -29.04 3.19 -4.47
N GLY A 166 -30.15 3.91 -4.67
CA GLY A 166 -30.41 5.17 -3.94
C GLY A 166 -30.50 5.00 -2.42
N ASP A 167 -30.74 3.77 -1.95
CA ASP A 167 -30.79 3.42 -0.53
C ASP A 167 -29.44 3.09 0.08
N SER A 168 -28.41 2.86 -0.74
CA SER A 168 -27.09 2.41 -0.30
C SER A 168 -26.14 3.58 -0.06
N TYR A 169 -25.19 3.42 0.86
CA TYR A 169 -23.94 4.19 0.82
C TYR A 169 -23.03 3.62 -0.27
N ALA A 170 -22.20 4.46 -0.89
CA ALA A 170 -21.24 4.06 -1.91
C ALA A 170 -19.86 3.88 -1.29
N GLN A 171 -19.13 2.83 -1.65
CA GLN A 171 -17.70 2.72 -1.39
C GLN A 171 -16.93 2.86 -2.69
N LEU A 172 -16.31 4.01 -2.91
CA LEU A 172 -15.56 4.32 -4.12
C LEU A 172 -14.22 3.59 -4.11
N TRP A 173 -13.93 2.78 -5.13
CA TRP A 173 -12.67 2.01 -5.18
C TRP A 173 -11.92 2.13 -6.51
N ASN A 174 -12.62 2.32 -7.59
CA ASN A 174 -12.09 2.41 -8.93
C ASN A 174 -12.89 3.44 -9.71
N ASP A 175 -12.33 4.60 -9.91
CA ASP A 175 -12.87 5.68 -10.73
C ASP A 175 -12.02 5.80 -12.01
N GLU A 176 -12.54 6.39 -13.08
CA GLU A 176 -11.85 6.64 -14.35
C GLU A 176 -10.51 7.35 -14.17
N ASN A 177 -10.33 8.02 -13.04
CA ASN A 177 -9.11 8.67 -12.59
C ASN A 177 -8.54 8.00 -11.34
N SER A 178 -8.31 6.69 -11.36
CA SER A 178 -7.96 5.83 -10.22
C SER A 178 -6.84 6.33 -9.27
N VAL A 179 -6.38 7.54 -9.44
CA VAL A 179 -5.43 8.30 -8.61
C VAL A 179 -6.00 9.64 -8.19
N GLY A 180 -7.13 10.04 -8.75
CA GLY A 180 -7.78 11.32 -8.47
C GLY A 180 -8.46 11.36 -7.11
N LEU A 181 -8.69 12.57 -6.62
CA LEU A 181 -9.58 12.78 -5.49
C LEU A 181 -11.02 12.51 -5.94
N PRO A 182 -11.85 11.87 -5.11
CA PRO A 182 -13.29 11.93 -5.32
C PRO A 182 -13.75 13.40 -5.38
N ASP A 183 -14.64 13.69 -6.30
CA ASP A 183 -15.32 14.98 -6.32
C ASP A 183 -16.65 14.83 -5.53
N PRO A 184 -16.77 15.44 -4.34
CA PRO A 184 -17.98 15.35 -3.53
C PRO A 184 -19.25 15.80 -4.25
N ALA A 185 -19.15 16.75 -5.17
CA ALA A 185 -20.29 17.27 -5.92
C ALA A 185 -20.84 16.27 -6.96
N ARG A 186 -20.04 15.30 -7.37
CA ARG A 186 -20.45 14.26 -8.32
C ARG A 186 -21.05 13.02 -7.65
N GLN A 187 -20.83 12.86 -6.34
CA GLN A 187 -21.36 11.71 -5.62
C GLN A 187 -22.84 11.92 -5.29
N LYS A 188 -23.70 11.00 -5.74
CA LYS A 188 -25.15 11.06 -5.49
C LYS A 188 -25.51 10.54 -4.11
N ASN A 189 -24.78 9.55 -3.63
CA ASN A 189 -24.99 8.85 -2.37
C ASN A 189 -23.94 9.30 -1.34
N PRO A 190 -24.23 9.23 -0.04
CA PRO A 190 -23.16 9.27 0.97
C PRO A 190 -22.12 8.20 0.68
N TYR A 191 -20.83 8.51 0.85
CA TYR A 191 -19.78 7.63 0.36
C TYR A 191 -18.56 7.51 1.28
N PHE A 192 -17.90 6.35 1.17
CA PHE A 192 -16.55 6.08 1.65
C PHE A 192 -15.55 6.16 0.50
N ASP A 193 -14.34 6.59 0.79
CA ASP A 193 -13.26 6.69 -0.18
C ASP A 193 -12.24 5.55 0.02
N SER A 194 -12.17 4.65 -0.95
CA SER A 194 -11.14 3.60 -1.06
C SER A 194 -10.28 3.75 -2.32
N THR A 195 -10.41 4.84 -3.08
CA THR A 195 -9.76 5.01 -4.38
C THR A 195 -8.23 5.04 -4.30
N ALA A 196 -7.66 5.50 -3.20
CA ALA A 196 -6.23 5.40 -2.89
C ALA A 196 -5.92 4.45 -1.73
N GLY A 197 -6.90 3.63 -1.34
CA GLY A 197 -6.88 2.84 -0.12
C GLY A 197 -6.24 1.46 -0.23
N TYR A 198 -5.82 1.04 -1.42
CA TYR A 198 -5.23 -0.31 -1.60
C TYR A 198 -3.80 -0.37 -1.08
N VAL A 199 -3.56 -1.26 -0.11
CA VAL A 199 -2.25 -1.41 0.55
C VAL A 199 -1.50 -2.68 0.17
N ASN A 200 -2.07 -3.51 -0.68
CA ASN A 200 -1.50 -4.80 -1.02
C ASN A 200 -0.33 -4.70 -2.01
N SER A 201 0.83 -5.16 -1.57
CA SER A 201 2.08 -5.25 -2.35
C SER A 201 2.50 -3.94 -3.02
N PHE A 202 2.18 -2.80 -2.41
CA PHE A 202 2.70 -1.50 -2.82
C PHE A 202 3.95 -1.13 -2.03
N ASP A 203 4.77 -0.28 -2.61
CA ASP A 203 5.90 0.32 -1.90
C ASP A 203 5.44 1.09 -0.65
N PRO A 204 6.05 0.82 0.53
CA PRO A 204 5.63 1.43 1.78
C PRO A 204 5.79 2.95 1.81
N GLY A 205 6.81 3.50 1.16
CA GLY A 205 7.06 4.94 1.14
C GLY A 205 5.96 5.68 0.38
N ILE A 206 5.57 5.18 -0.82
CA ILE A 206 4.50 5.83 -1.60
C ILE A 206 3.15 5.72 -0.88
N LEU A 207 2.88 4.60 -0.20
CA LEU A 207 1.64 4.44 0.56
C LEU A 207 1.53 5.42 1.72
N VAL A 208 2.61 5.57 2.50
CA VAL A 208 2.66 6.51 3.63
C VAL A 208 2.49 7.94 3.14
N ARG A 209 3.23 8.36 2.11
CA ARG A 209 3.14 9.71 1.56
C ARG A 209 1.77 10.00 0.96
N ARG A 210 1.21 9.07 0.17
CA ARG A 210 -0.12 9.21 -0.42
C ARG A 210 -1.17 9.39 0.66
N ASN A 211 -1.21 8.54 1.67
CA ASN A 211 -2.17 8.65 2.76
C ASN A 211 -1.96 9.90 3.63
N PHE A 212 -0.71 10.39 3.75
CA PHE A 212 -0.44 11.58 4.56
C PHE A 212 -0.79 12.88 3.84
N PHE A 213 -0.55 12.98 2.54
CA PHE A 213 -0.71 14.23 1.81
C PHE A 213 -2.04 14.36 1.07
N ARG A 214 -2.67 13.24 0.72
CA ARG A 214 -3.94 13.22 0.00
C ARG A 214 -5.10 13.62 0.91
N GLN A 215 -5.98 14.47 0.40
CA GLN A 215 -7.19 14.87 1.10
C GLN A 215 -8.22 13.72 1.13
N PRO A 216 -8.60 13.19 2.31
CA PRO A 216 -9.58 12.10 2.38
C PRO A 216 -10.94 12.52 1.81
N CYS A 217 -11.57 11.65 1.03
CA CYS A 217 -12.86 11.92 0.38
C CYS A 217 -12.90 13.18 -0.50
N GLY A 218 -11.76 13.75 -0.91
CA GLY A 218 -11.73 15.02 -1.63
C GLY A 218 -12.28 16.22 -0.85
N THR A 219 -12.25 16.18 0.47
CA THR A 219 -12.76 17.24 1.33
C THR A 219 -11.85 17.50 2.53
N ALA A 220 -11.84 18.73 3.02
CA ALA A 220 -11.02 19.12 4.17
C ALA A 220 -11.38 18.34 5.44
N ARG A 221 -12.65 18.00 5.62
CA ARG A 221 -13.19 17.21 6.74
C ARG A 221 -14.38 16.38 6.28
N GLY A 222 -14.53 15.19 6.87
CA GLY A 222 -15.72 14.36 6.68
C GLY A 222 -17.01 15.03 7.17
N ASN A 223 -18.13 14.58 6.65
CA ASN A 223 -19.48 15.04 6.99
C ASN A 223 -20.48 13.88 6.71
N ASN A 224 -21.79 14.16 6.79
CA ASN A 224 -22.83 13.15 6.56
C ASN A 224 -22.93 12.64 5.11
N HIS A 225 -22.17 13.23 4.18
CA HIS A 225 -22.08 12.80 2.79
C HIS A 225 -20.73 12.18 2.47
N SER A 226 -19.64 12.80 2.89
CA SER A 226 -18.27 12.31 2.78
C SER A 226 -17.89 11.61 4.08
N LEU A 227 -18.17 10.29 4.16
CA LEU A 227 -18.21 9.54 5.42
C LEU A 227 -16.83 9.21 6.00
N GLY A 228 -15.83 9.04 5.15
CA GLY A 228 -14.47 8.69 5.56
C GLY A 228 -13.75 7.78 4.58
N VAL A 229 -12.60 7.24 5.02
CA VAL A 229 -11.70 6.42 4.21
C VAL A 229 -11.72 4.98 4.70
N ILE A 230 -11.74 4.02 3.78
CA ILE A 230 -11.53 2.62 4.06
C ILE A 230 -10.31 2.14 3.27
N GLN A 231 -9.29 1.64 3.97
CA GLN A 231 -8.14 1.00 3.33
C GLN A 231 -8.41 -0.47 3.07
N CYS A 232 -8.02 -0.93 1.88
CA CYS A 232 -8.31 -2.26 1.39
C CYS A 232 -7.03 -3.11 1.33
N LEU A 233 -7.07 -4.28 1.94
CA LEU A 233 -6.04 -5.30 1.84
C LEU A 233 -6.57 -6.52 1.08
N TRP A 234 -6.11 -6.70 -0.15
CA TRP A 234 -6.49 -7.80 -1.03
C TRP A 234 -5.28 -8.70 -1.32
N PRO A 235 -5.07 -9.78 -0.56
CA PRO A 235 -4.00 -10.71 -0.83
C PRO A 235 -4.37 -11.64 -2.00
N ASP A 236 -4.48 -11.10 -3.21
CA ASP A 236 -4.84 -11.85 -4.42
C ASP A 236 -3.83 -12.93 -4.76
N THR A 237 -2.61 -12.76 -4.30
CA THR A 237 -1.57 -13.79 -4.37
C THR A 237 -1.63 -14.67 -3.15
N ARG A 238 -1.48 -15.97 -3.36
CA ARG A 238 -1.37 -16.92 -2.28
C ARG A 238 -0.14 -16.62 -1.42
N VAL A 239 -0.36 -16.48 -0.12
CA VAL A 239 0.68 -16.34 0.89
C VAL A 239 0.60 -17.56 1.79
N GLU A 240 1.58 -18.47 1.73
CA GLU A 240 1.57 -19.71 2.51
C GLU A 240 1.60 -19.43 4.01
N ASN A 241 2.54 -18.61 4.45
CA ASN A 241 2.57 -18.15 5.82
C ASN A 241 1.78 -16.85 5.95
N LYS A 242 0.56 -16.92 6.46
CA LYS A 242 -0.34 -15.76 6.61
C LYS A 242 0.24 -14.64 7.47
N LYS A 243 1.25 -14.91 8.32
CA LYS A 243 1.96 -13.88 9.10
C LYS A 243 2.80 -12.95 8.20
N ASN A 244 3.09 -13.36 6.97
CA ASN A 244 3.82 -12.56 6.00
C ASN A 244 2.94 -11.54 5.26
N ILE A 245 1.62 -11.64 5.33
CA ILE A 245 0.70 -10.70 4.67
C ILE A 245 1.03 -9.24 5.01
N PRO A 246 1.17 -8.82 6.28
CA PRO A 246 1.49 -7.43 6.61
C PRO A 246 2.96 -7.04 6.35
N VAL A 247 3.84 -7.99 6.01
CA VAL A 247 5.21 -7.73 5.53
C VAL A 247 5.19 -7.44 4.03
N GLN A 248 4.50 -8.28 3.27
CA GLN A 248 4.37 -8.16 1.81
C GLN A 248 3.44 -7.02 1.40
N SER A 249 2.48 -6.71 2.25
CA SER A 249 1.55 -5.59 2.09
C SER A 249 1.74 -4.65 3.27
N PRO A 250 2.38 -3.48 3.11
CA PRO A 250 2.76 -2.58 4.21
C PRO A 250 1.54 -1.84 4.78
N GLN A 251 0.62 -2.62 5.30
CA GLN A 251 -0.67 -2.23 5.84
C GLN A 251 -0.52 -1.23 6.99
N TRP A 252 0.29 -1.54 7.97
CA TRP A 252 0.36 -0.75 9.19
C TRP A 252 0.99 0.62 9.00
N PRO A 253 2.11 0.79 8.25
CA PRO A 253 2.61 2.12 7.93
C PRO A 253 1.57 2.99 7.22
N ALA A 254 0.83 2.42 6.25
CA ALA A 254 -0.22 3.13 5.53
C ALA A 254 -1.39 3.53 6.45
N MET A 255 -1.82 2.63 7.33
CA MET A 255 -2.91 2.89 8.28
C MET A 255 -2.57 3.96 9.30
N PHE A 256 -1.30 4.09 9.73
CA PHE A 256 -0.87 5.20 10.58
C PHE A 256 -1.10 6.55 9.90
N ALA A 257 -0.70 6.67 8.64
CA ALA A 257 -0.87 7.90 7.89
C ALA A 257 -2.36 8.21 7.65
N MET A 258 -3.15 7.19 7.31
CA MET A 258 -4.60 7.32 7.15
C MET A 258 -5.25 7.77 8.47
N ALA A 259 -4.94 7.14 9.59
CA ALA A 259 -5.50 7.48 10.90
C ALA A 259 -5.18 8.93 11.28
N GLU A 260 -3.91 9.36 11.13
CA GLU A 260 -3.49 10.74 11.41
C GLU A 260 -4.33 11.75 10.62
N ARG A 261 -4.57 11.48 9.32
CA ARG A 261 -5.27 12.42 8.45
C ARG A 261 -6.79 12.34 8.54
N SER A 262 -7.33 11.15 8.76
CA SER A 262 -8.77 11.01 8.99
C SER A 262 -9.23 11.76 10.23
N TRP A 263 -8.41 11.82 11.28
CA TRP A 263 -8.73 12.56 12.50
C TRP A 263 -8.46 14.06 12.40
N LYS A 264 -7.36 14.47 11.78
CA LYS A 264 -6.98 15.89 11.69
C LYS A 264 -7.63 16.62 10.54
N GLY A 265 -7.97 15.91 9.48
CA GLY A 265 -8.32 16.50 8.20
C GLY A 265 -7.11 17.09 7.47
N ILE A 266 -7.34 17.54 6.25
CA ILE A 266 -6.36 18.23 5.41
C ILE A 266 -7.07 19.40 4.72
N PRO A 267 -6.69 20.66 5.01
CA PRO A 267 -7.33 21.83 4.39
C PRO A 267 -7.22 21.84 2.87
N GLU A 268 -6.05 21.48 2.33
CA GLU A 268 -5.76 21.46 0.91
C GLU A 268 -5.13 20.15 0.50
N ASP A 269 -5.47 19.66 -0.70
CA ASP A 269 -4.88 18.45 -1.23
C ASP A 269 -3.40 18.62 -1.57
N GLY A 270 -2.58 17.74 -0.98
CA GLY A 270 -1.15 17.66 -1.18
C GLY A 270 -0.71 16.43 -1.98
N SER A 271 -1.58 15.77 -2.73
CA SER A 271 -1.29 14.52 -3.47
C SER A 271 -0.03 14.59 -4.33
N ARG A 272 0.31 15.78 -4.86
CA ARG A 272 1.56 16.02 -5.61
C ARG A 272 2.83 15.68 -4.81
N PHE A 273 2.76 15.69 -3.49
CA PHE A 273 3.89 15.39 -2.61
C PHE A 273 4.11 13.89 -2.37
N ALA A 274 3.26 13.03 -2.90
CA ALA A 274 3.46 11.59 -2.80
C ALA A 274 4.73 11.14 -3.55
N GLY A 275 4.99 11.69 -4.73
CA GLY A 275 6.18 11.36 -5.54
C GLY A 275 7.44 12.16 -5.18
N SER A 276 7.27 13.39 -4.66
CA SER A 276 8.36 14.29 -4.29
C SER A 276 7.97 15.09 -3.06
N LEU A 277 8.72 14.95 -1.97
CA LEU A 277 8.44 15.66 -0.73
C LEU A 277 8.53 17.18 -0.90
N PRO A 278 7.75 17.95 -0.13
CA PRO A 278 7.80 19.41 -0.16
C PRO A 278 9.15 19.95 0.32
N GLU A 279 9.40 21.23 0.04
CA GLU A 279 10.62 21.92 0.46
C GLU A 279 10.76 21.95 2.00
N LYS A 280 12.01 21.81 2.50
CA LYS A 280 12.34 21.62 3.93
C LYS A 280 11.84 22.75 4.85
N ASN A 281 11.73 23.95 4.30
CA ASN A 281 11.25 25.14 5.02
C ASN A 281 9.71 25.28 5.02
N THR A 282 8.99 24.38 4.38
CA THR A 282 7.52 24.44 4.32
C THR A 282 6.87 23.77 5.53
N GLU A 283 5.68 24.25 5.89
CA GLU A 283 4.86 23.65 6.93
C GLU A 283 4.50 22.18 6.61
N ALA A 284 4.23 21.88 5.35
CA ALA A 284 3.89 20.53 4.90
C ALA A 284 5.05 19.54 5.14
N TYR A 285 6.30 19.95 4.87
CA TYR A 285 7.46 19.11 5.17
C TYR A 285 7.65 18.91 6.67
N GLN A 286 7.56 20.00 7.46
CA GLN A 286 7.73 19.93 8.91
C GLN A 286 6.67 19.03 9.54
N ALA A 287 5.43 19.13 9.09
CA ALA A 287 4.34 18.27 9.54
C ALA A 287 4.59 16.79 9.21
N PHE A 288 5.07 16.49 8.00
CA PHE A 288 5.41 15.13 7.58
C PHE A 288 6.59 14.56 8.37
N SER A 289 7.69 15.31 8.48
CA SER A 289 8.87 14.88 9.24
C SER A 289 8.56 14.63 10.72
N LEU A 290 7.70 15.45 11.33
CA LEU A 290 7.24 15.23 12.70
C LEU A 290 6.33 13.99 12.80
N PHE A 291 5.47 13.79 11.82
CA PHE A 291 4.64 12.59 11.73
C PHE A 291 5.48 11.32 11.64
N GLU A 292 6.51 11.28 10.78
CA GLU A 292 7.42 10.13 10.67
C GLU A 292 8.11 9.78 12.00
N LYS A 293 8.56 10.80 12.76
CA LYS A 293 9.15 10.57 14.09
C LYS A 293 8.17 9.93 15.05
N ARG A 294 6.91 10.39 15.06
CA ARG A 294 5.86 9.80 15.91
C ARG A 294 5.55 8.37 15.47
N MET A 295 5.44 8.14 14.16
CA MET A 295 5.17 6.83 13.59
C MET A 295 6.27 5.82 13.96
N GLU A 296 7.54 6.19 13.84
CA GLU A 296 8.68 5.34 14.23
C GLU A 296 8.66 5.02 15.73
N ALA A 297 8.36 6.00 16.58
CA ALA A 297 8.26 5.83 18.02
C ALA A 297 7.06 4.97 18.45
N LEU A 298 5.97 5.03 17.70
CA LEU A 298 4.73 4.30 17.99
C LEU A 298 4.62 2.96 17.25
N ALA A 299 5.57 2.62 16.38
CA ALA A 299 5.60 1.33 15.70
C ALA A 299 5.62 0.19 16.74
N GLY A 300 4.52 -0.56 16.80
CA GLY A 300 4.29 -1.60 17.80
C GLY A 300 4.93 -2.94 17.45
N SER A 301 4.33 -4.03 17.95
CA SER A 301 4.77 -5.41 17.70
C SER A 301 4.37 -5.95 16.32
N ARG A 302 3.53 -5.24 15.58
CA ARG A 302 3.11 -5.64 14.23
C ARG A 302 4.22 -5.40 13.22
N PRO A 303 4.31 -6.17 12.13
CA PRO A 303 5.25 -5.90 11.05
C PRO A 303 5.09 -4.47 10.53
N PHE A 304 6.18 -3.74 10.52
CA PHE A 304 6.20 -2.33 10.19
C PHE A 304 7.32 -2.02 9.18
N PRO A 305 7.16 -2.41 7.91
CA PRO A 305 8.19 -2.26 6.90
C PRO A 305 8.28 -0.83 6.36
N TYR A 306 8.61 0.10 7.25
CA TYR A 306 8.80 1.51 6.91
C TYR A 306 9.90 2.11 7.79
N TRP A 307 10.71 2.94 7.19
CA TRP A 307 11.74 3.75 7.85
C TRP A 307 11.51 5.21 7.47
N ARG A 308 11.56 6.11 8.43
CA ARG A 308 11.45 7.53 8.11
C ARG A 308 12.57 7.93 7.17
N ASP A 309 12.22 8.69 6.15
CA ASP A 309 13.10 8.92 5.02
C ASP A 309 13.23 10.40 4.63
N SER A 310 12.43 11.28 5.19
CA SER A 310 12.36 12.70 4.80
C SER A 310 13.69 13.47 4.93
N PHE A 311 14.63 12.95 5.72
CA PHE A 311 15.91 13.60 5.98
C PHE A 311 16.96 13.40 4.86
N VAL A 312 16.79 12.43 3.97
CA VAL A 312 17.73 12.16 2.86
C VAL A 312 17.57 13.22 1.78
N GLU A 313 18.67 13.76 1.28
CA GLU A 313 18.71 14.81 0.25
C GLU A 313 19.38 14.29 -1.02
N TRP A 314 18.87 14.67 -2.17
CA TRP A 314 19.32 14.18 -3.46
C TRP A 314 19.49 15.28 -4.49
N THR A 315 20.50 15.08 -5.33
CA THR A 315 20.67 15.76 -6.62
C THR A 315 20.41 14.71 -7.72
N VAL A 316 19.41 14.94 -8.56
CA VAL A 316 18.97 13.97 -9.57
C VAL A 316 19.21 14.54 -10.97
N PHE A 317 19.84 13.75 -11.84
CA PHE A 317 20.17 14.10 -13.22
C PHE A 317 19.41 13.17 -14.18
N GLY A 318 18.75 13.73 -15.16
CA GLY A 318 18.06 12.97 -16.18
C GLY A 318 16.61 13.40 -16.39
N PRO A 319 15.81 12.58 -17.14
CA PRO A 319 16.16 11.31 -17.78
C PRO A 319 17.11 11.51 -19.00
N VAL A 320 18.09 10.63 -19.13
CA VAL A 320 19.13 10.69 -20.16
C VAL A 320 18.96 9.56 -21.16
N PRO A 321 18.91 9.85 -22.48
CA PRO A 321 18.78 8.83 -23.51
C PRO A 321 20.07 7.99 -23.64
N GLN A 322 19.93 6.82 -24.26
CA GLN A 322 20.95 5.78 -24.28
C GLN A 322 22.31 6.25 -24.84
N ASP A 323 22.30 7.07 -25.87
CA ASP A 323 23.49 7.58 -26.56
C ASP A 323 24.34 8.53 -25.73
N ARG A 324 23.80 9.09 -24.66
CA ARG A 324 24.49 10.02 -23.75
C ARG A 324 24.86 9.44 -22.38
N GLN A 325 24.43 8.23 -22.07
CA GLN A 325 24.56 7.67 -20.71
C GLN A 325 26.00 7.52 -20.27
N GLU A 326 26.91 7.11 -21.15
CA GLU A 326 28.32 6.94 -20.82
C GLU A 326 29.03 8.30 -20.57
N GLU A 327 28.75 9.30 -21.41
CA GLU A 327 29.24 10.67 -21.21
C GLU A 327 28.81 11.22 -19.84
N VAL A 328 27.50 11.09 -19.52
CA VAL A 328 26.95 11.59 -18.27
C VAL A 328 27.56 10.87 -17.06
N ARG A 329 27.68 9.56 -17.12
CA ARG A 329 28.33 8.76 -16.07
C ARG A 329 29.76 9.24 -15.81
N ASN A 330 30.56 9.36 -16.87
CA ASN A 330 31.96 9.77 -16.76
C ASN A 330 32.12 11.19 -16.19
N ASN A 331 31.24 12.12 -16.58
CA ASN A 331 31.22 13.47 -15.99
C ASN A 331 30.86 13.42 -14.49
N LEU A 332 29.82 12.71 -14.12
CA LEU A 332 29.41 12.61 -12.72
C LEU A 332 30.48 11.97 -11.84
N LEU A 333 31.11 10.89 -12.31
CA LEU A 333 32.24 10.25 -11.59
C LEU A 333 33.46 11.17 -11.48
N ALA A 334 33.66 12.05 -12.42
CA ALA A 334 34.72 13.09 -12.36
C ALA A 334 34.32 14.33 -11.52
N GLY A 335 33.16 14.31 -10.85
CA GLY A 335 32.64 15.45 -10.08
C GLY A 335 32.22 16.65 -10.93
N LYS A 336 31.93 16.43 -12.22
CA LYS A 336 31.52 17.46 -13.19
C LYS A 336 30.02 17.40 -13.46
N SER A 337 29.41 18.57 -13.57
CA SER A 337 28.02 18.63 -14.03
C SER A 337 27.94 18.27 -15.52
N PRO A 338 27.06 17.32 -15.91
CA PRO A 338 26.88 16.98 -17.33
C PRO A 338 26.32 18.14 -18.12
N ALA A 339 26.88 18.40 -19.31
CA ALA A 339 26.45 19.49 -20.17
C ALA A 339 24.96 19.33 -20.61
N GLY A 340 24.20 20.42 -20.53
CA GLY A 340 22.78 20.44 -20.95
C GLY A 340 21.81 19.67 -20.04
N LEU A 341 22.25 19.27 -18.83
CA LEU A 341 21.38 18.67 -17.81
C LEU A 341 21.30 19.60 -16.60
N SER A 342 20.11 20.06 -16.29
CA SER A 342 19.84 20.78 -15.05
C SER A 342 19.50 19.77 -13.96
N PRO A 343 20.20 19.80 -12.81
CA PRO A 343 19.90 18.88 -11.72
C PRO A 343 18.57 19.24 -11.04
N VAL A 344 17.84 18.22 -10.63
CA VAL A 344 16.64 18.37 -9.78
C VAL A 344 17.05 18.10 -8.33
N GLN A 345 16.90 19.10 -7.47
CA GLN A 345 17.06 18.93 -6.04
C GLN A 345 15.78 18.35 -5.46
N THR A 346 15.89 17.26 -4.72
CA THR A 346 14.74 16.61 -4.10
C THR A 346 15.13 15.95 -2.78
N ARG A 347 14.16 15.37 -2.08
CA ARG A 347 14.40 14.76 -0.78
C ARG A 347 13.49 13.57 -0.52
N GLY A 348 13.88 12.80 0.50
CA GLY A 348 13.28 11.53 0.89
C GLY A 348 14.13 10.35 0.46
N GLY A 349 14.28 9.37 1.33
CA GLY A 349 15.05 8.15 1.04
C GLY A 349 14.41 7.30 -0.07
N ASN A 350 13.14 7.52 -0.35
CA ASN A 350 12.41 6.93 -1.47
C ASN A 350 12.22 7.99 -2.56
N LEU A 351 12.87 7.79 -3.69
CA LEU A 351 12.71 8.60 -4.91
C LEU A 351 11.80 7.89 -5.90
N TYR A 352 10.72 8.53 -6.28
CA TYR A 352 9.81 8.00 -7.29
C TYR A 352 10.00 8.77 -8.59
N PHE A 353 10.62 8.13 -9.58
CA PHE A 353 10.76 8.69 -10.92
C PHE A 353 9.47 8.50 -11.72
N ARG A 354 8.81 7.36 -11.51
CA ARG A 354 7.52 7.02 -12.06
C ARG A 354 6.76 6.10 -11.09
N THR A 355 5.52 6.42 -10.78
CA THR A 355 4.63 5.54 -10.02
C THR A 355 3.71 4.75 -10.97
N ARG A 356 2.98 3.78 -10.44
CA ARG A 356 2.06 2.93 -11.19
C ARG A 356 1.10 3.73 -12.07
N ALA A 357 0.54 4.79 -11.55
CA ALA A 357 -0.42 5.63 -12.26
C ALA A 357 0.24 6.70 -13.15
N GLY A 358 1.56 6.80 -13.11
CA GLY A 358 2.33 7.75 -13.93
C GLY A 358 2.21 9.21 -13.49
N ALA A 359 1.27 9.54 -12.59
CA ALA A 359 0.96 10.92 -12.22
C ALA A 359 1.87 11.48 -11.12
N GLU A 360 2.48 10.59 -10.33
CA GLU A 360 3.22 10.94 -9.13
C GLU A 360 4.69 10.53 -9.27
N GLY A 361 5.47 11.25 -10.00
CA GLY A 361 6.89 10.93 -10.13
C GLY A 361 7.65 12.07 -10.80
N LEU A 362 8.91 12.19 -10.45
CA LEU A 362 9.78 13.25 -10.97
C LEU A 362 9.87 13.23 -12.51
N PHE A 363 9.76 12.04 -13.12
CA PHE A 363 9.94 11.82 -14.55
C PHE A 363 8.87 10.90 -15.15
N SER A 364 7.62 11.13 -14.83
CA SER A 364 6.47 10.28 -15.19
C SER A 364 6.32 10.02 -16.69
N LYS A 365 6.80 10.91 -17.55
CA LYS A 365 6.73 10.82 -19.03
C LYS A 365 7.95 10.14 -19.66
N THR A 366 8.89 9.61 -18.87
CA THR A 366 10.10 8.97 -19.38
C THR A 366 9.79 7.74 -20.21
N LYS A 367 10.55 7.55 -21.29
CA LYS A 367 10.46 6.38 -22.18
C LYS A 367 11.45 5.30 -21.72
N PRO A 368 11.17 4.00 -21.98
CA PRO A 368 12.14 2.93 -21.81
C PRO A 368 13.46 3.21 -22.56
N GLY A 369 14.58 2.73 -22.01
CA GLY A 369 15.92 2.98 -22.54
C GLY A 369 16.60 4.23 -21.95
N ASN A 370 15.87 5.09 -21.26
CA ASN A 370 16.46 6.23 -20.54
C ASN A 370 17.00 5.79 -19.17
N THR A 371 17.94 6.57 -18.64
CA THR A 371 18.54 6.37 -17.31
C THR A 371 18.48 7.67 -16.51
N VAL A 372 18.36 7.52 -15.20
CA VAL A 372 18.47 8.61 -14.23
C VAL A 372 19.64 8.33 -13.31
N TRP A 373 20.38 9.37 -12.94
CA TRP A 373 21.39 9.32 -11.89
C TRP A 373 20.87 10.08 -10.67
N ALA A 374 20.96 9.44 -9.51
CA ALA A 374 20.63 10.05 -8.22
C ALA A 374 21.90 10.08 -7.36
N GLU A 375 22.24 11.27 -6.91
CA GLU A 375 23.42 11.51 -6.07
C GLU A 375 22.99 11.99 -4.69
N THR A 376 23.55 11.41 -3.65
CA THR A 376 23.42 11.91 -2.28
C THR A 376 24.78 12.03 -1.62
N THR A 377 24.97 13.10 -0.85
CA THR A 377 26.15 13.31 -0.02
C THR A 377 25.76 13.35 1.45
N PHE A 378 26.61 12.79 2.28
CA PHE A 378 26.37 12.73 3.72
C PHE A 378 27.70 12.73 4.47
N HIS A 379 27.66 12.99 5.77
CA HIS A 379 28.84 13.06 6.63
C HIS A 379 28.87 11.89 7.60
N SER A 380 30.00 11.19 7.66
CA SER A 380 30.26 10.21 8.72
C SER A 380 31.32 10.76 9.68
N PRO A 381 31.09 10.73 11.01
CA PRO A 381 32.09 11.21 11.98
C PRO A 381 33.32 10.32 12.04
N VAL A 382 33.20 9.05 11.63
CA VAL A 382 34.27 8.05 11.68
C VAL A 382 34.26 7.19 10.42
N GLU A 383 35.40 6.59 10.11
CA GLU A 383 35.44 5.50 9.14
C GLU A 383 34.74 4.25 9.72
N GLY A 384 34.00 3.53 8.88
CA GLY A 384 33.28 2.35 9.35
C GLY A 384 32.23 1.84 8.36
N THR A 385 31.26 1.11 8.90
CA THR A 385 30.16 0.53 8.14
C THR A 385 28.86 1.25 8.45
N MET A 386 28.24 1.84 7.43
CA MET A 386 26.86 2.33 7.45
C MET A 386 25.95 1.23 6.87
N HIS A 387 24.79 1.02 7.46
CA HIS A 387 23.77 0.15 6.89
C HIS A 387 22.66 1.00 6.25
N ALA A 388 22.14 0.56 5.11
CA ALA A 388 21.00 1.21 4.47
C ALA A 388 19.98 0.19 3.95
N MET A 389 18.71 0.53 4.05
CA MET A 389 17.66 -0.13 3.27
C MET A 389 17.78 0.33 1.83
N VAL A 390 17.78 -0.63 0.89
CA VAL A 390 18.02 -0.36 -0.53
C VAL A 390 17.00 -1.08 -1.39
N GLY A 391 16.39 -0.36 -2.34
CA GLY A 391 15.45 -0.91 -3.30
C GLY A 391 15.37 -0.08 -4.58
N PHE A 392 14.89 -0.67 -5.67
CA PHE A 392 14.89 0.00 -6.99
C PHE A 392 13.55 -0.03 -7.69
N ASP A 393 12.63 -0.80 -7.19
CA ASP A 393 11.26 -0.92 -7.69
C ASP A 393 10.38 -1.60 -6.65
N ALA A 394 9.08 -1.57 -6.89
CA ALA A 394 8.12 -2.29 -6.08
C ALA A 394 7.13 -3.05 -6.96
N PRO A 395 6.78 -4.27 -6.60
CA PRO A 395 5.69 -4.97 -7.26
C PRO A 395 4.39 -4.20 -7.04
N ALA A 396 3.52 -4.20 -8.03
CA ALA A 396 2.15 -3.78 -7.87
C ALA A 396 1.25 -5.01 -7.89
N ARG A 397 0.39 -5.13 -6.89
CA ARG A 397 -0.52 -6.26 -6.72
C ARG A 397 -1.22 -6.69 -8.01
N SER A 398 -1.93 -5.79 -8.63
CA SER A 398 -2.78 -6.11 -9.78
C SER A 398 -1.99 -6.42 -11.05
N THR A 399 -0.74 -6.08 -11.13
CA THR A 399 0.10 -6.41 -12.28
C THR A 399 1.10 -7.49 -12.00
N ARG A 400 1.38 -7.78 -10.74
CA ARG A 400 2.33 -8.79 -10.27
C ARG A 400 3.69 -8.74 -10.97
N ARG A 401 4.00 -7.61 -11.53
CA ARG A 401 5.29 -7.30 -12.08
C ARG A 401 6.17 -6.83 -10.94
N CYS A 402 7.05 -7.69 -10.50
CA CYS A 402 8.15 -7.31 -9.63
C CYS A 402 9.45 -7.47 -10.41
N SER A 403 10.47 -6.74 -10.01
CA SER A 403 11.82 -6.89 -10.55
C SER A 403 12.41 -8.26 -10.27
N GLY A 404 11.78 -9.04 -9.39
CA GLY A 404 12.31 -10.29 -8.88
C GLY A 404 13.43 -10.05 -7.86
N VAL A 405 14.11 -11.13 -7.51
CA VAL A 405 15.24 -11.07 -6.58
C VAL A 405 16.52 -10.80 -7.38
N PRO A 406 17.37 -9.83 -7.02
CA PRO A 406 18.61 -9.56 -7.72
C PRO A 406 19.52 -10.81 -7.79
N ALA A 407 20.23 -10.98 -8.89
CA ALA A 407 21.29 -11.98 -8.99
C ALA A 407 22.45 -11.64 -8.05
N ALA A 408 23.30 -12.61 -7.75
CA ALA A 408 24.46 -12.41 -6.88
C ALA A 408 25.37 -11.28 -7.45
N GLY A 409 25.67 -10.30 -6.64
CA GLY A 409 26.47 -9.13 -7.01
C GLY A 409 25.70 -8.04 -7.77
N GLU A 410 24.46 -8.29 -8.18
CA GLU A 410 23.62 -7.30 -8.88
C GLU A 410 22.71 -6.54 -7.90
N TRP A 411 22.37 -5.28 -8.26
CA TRP A 411 21.48 -4.46 -7.44
C TRP A 411 20.00 -4.64 -7.79
N SER A 412 19.73 -4.85 -9.06
CA SER A 412 18.39 -5.09 -9.60
C SER A 412 18.47 -5.92 -10.88
N GLN A 413 17.35 -6.41 -11.37
CA GLN A 413 17.28 -7.05 -12.70
C GLN A 413 17.21 -6.04 -13.86
N CYS A 414 17.28 -4.74 -13.56
CA CYS A 414 17.25 -3.66 -14.55
C CYS A 414 18.62 -3.07 -14.87
N GLY A 415 19.71 -3.60 -14.31
CA GLY A 415 21.07 -3.09 -14.55
C GLY A 415 21.44 -1.88 -13.71
N THR A 416 20.83 -1.70 -12.54
CA THR A 416 21.19 -0.66 -11.57
C THR A 416 22.64 -0.78 -11.14
N ARG A 417 23.34 0.35 -11.02
CA ARG A 417 24.73 0.43 -10.55
C ARG A 417 24.84 1.46 -9.43
N ILE A 418 25.73 1.19 -8.47
CA ILE A 418 26.00 2.09 -7.33
C ILE A 418 27.51 2.32 -7.22
N TRP A 419 27.88 3.57 -6.97
CA TRP A 419 29.24 3.98 -6.61
C TRP A 419 29.24 4.60 -5.23
N VAL A 420 30.23 4.23 -4.45
CA VAL A 420 30.51 4.81 -3.13
C VAL A 420 31.87 5.50 -3.22
N ASN A 421 31.90 6.82 -3.01
CA ASN A 421 33.13 7.61 -3.16
C ASN A 421 33.86 7.30 -4.48
N ASP A 422 33.10 7.31 -5.59
CA ASP A 422 33.54 7.09 -6.97
C ASP A 422 34.02 5.65 -7.30
N LYS A 423 33.94 4.72 -6.35
CA LYS A 423 34.24 3.30 -6.58
C LYS A 423 32.94 2.51 -6.77
N GLU A 424 32.83 1.79 -7.89
CA GLU A 424 31.68 0.94 -8.13
C GLU A 424 31.59 -0.16 -7.07
N MET A 425 30.43 -0.32 -6.50
CA MET A 425 30.12 -1.32 -5.49
C MET A 425 29.18 -2.36 -6.06
N LYS A 426 29.54 -3.63 -5.93
CA LYS A 426 28.62 -4.74 -6.19
C LYS A 426 27.77 -4.99 -4.95
N ASN A 427 26.54 -5.48 -5.17
CA ASN A 427 25.66 -5.85 -4.06
C ASN A 427 26.32 -6.96 -3.22
N PRO A 428 26.61 -6.72 -1.94
CA PRO A 428 27.25 -7.72 -1.07
C PRO A 428 26.24 -8.72 -0.50
N GLN A 429 24.92 -8.49 -0.70
CA GLN A 429 23.86 -9.37 -0.19
C GLN A 429 23.71 -10.62 -1.05
N THR A 430 23.48 -11.73 -0.39
CA THR A 430 23.13 -13.01 -1.04
C THR A 430 21.70 -13.36 -0.68
N TYR A 431 20.90 -13.67 -1.67
CA TYR A 431 19.49 -14.03 -1.51
C TYR A 431 19.25 -15.49 -1.85
N LYS A 432 18.32 -16.14 -1.15
CA LYS A 432 17.92 -17.52 -1.41
C LYS A 432 17.40 -17.72 -2.84
N LEU A 433 16.66 -16.74 -3.34
CA LEU A 433 16.03 -16.77 -4.66
C LEU A 433 16.80 -15.92 -5.70
N ALA A 434 18.10 -15.68 -5.49
CA ALA A 434 18.92 -14.81 -6.33
C ALA A 434 18.74 -15.09 -7.83
N GLY A 435 18.48 -14.06 -8.61
CA GLY A 435 18.26 -14.11 -10.06
C GLY A 435 16.89 -14.63 -10.49
N GLN A 436 16.04 -15.06 -9.55
CA GLN A 436 14.71 -15.56 -9.90
C GLN A 436 13.75 -14.42 -10.16
N ARG A 437 13.01 -14.57 -11.27
CA ARG A 437 11.88 -13.73 -11.64
C ARG A 437 10.68 -14.65 -11.87
N ARG A 438 9.68 -14.54 -11.02
CA ARG A 438 8.55 -15.48 -11.05
C ARG A 438 7.52 -15.19 -12.12
N TYR A 439 7.38 -13.92 -12.50
CA TYR A 439 6.26 -13.49 -13.32
C TYR A 439 6.72 -12.64 -14.51
N ASP A 440 6.71 -13.23 -15.69
CA ASP A 440 6.97 -12.51 -16.94
C ASP A 440 5.73 -11.78 -17.46
N LYS A 441 4.56 -12.36 -17.20
CA LYS A 441 3.28 -11.82 -17.67
C LYS A 441 2.27 -11.87 -16.54
N HIS A 442 1.52 -10.80 -16.43
CA HIS A 442 0.43 -10.68 -15.50
C HIS A 442 -0.90 -11.00 -16.17
N THR A 443 -1.66 -11.92 -15.60
CA THR A 443 -3.10 -12.10 -15.85
C THR A 443 -3.78 -12.53 -14.55
N TRP A 444 -4.99 -12.05 -14.32
CA TRP A 444 -5.81 -12.43 -13.17
C TRP A 444 -6.08 -13.94 -13.09
N ASN A 445 -6.24 -14.58 -14.25
CA ASN A 445 -6.53 -16.01 -14.37
C ASN A 445 -5.28 -16.88 -14.57
N SER A 446 -4.10 -16.32 -14.38
CA SER A 446 -2.86 -17.09 -14.52
C SER A 446 -2.68 -18.05 -13.34
N PRO A 447 -2.21 -19.29 -13.57
CA PRO A 447 -1.76 -20.16 -12.49
C PRO A 447 -0.71 -19.51 -11.57
N ALA A 448 0.05 -18.54 -12.06
CA ALA A 448 0.95 -17.72 -11.26
C ALA A 448 0.25 -16.95 -10.14
N ASN A 449 -1.06 -16.69 -10.25
CA ASN A 449 -1.86 -16.10 -9.19
C ASN A 449 -1.95 -16.99 -7.95
N GLU A 450 -1.78 -18.29 -8.11
CA GLU A 450 -1.80 -19.27 -7.04
C GLU A 450 -0.41 -19.57 -6.47
N MET A 451 0.64 -19.04 -7.08
CA MET A 451 2.00 -19.21 -6.58
C MET A 451 2.27 -18.25 -5.42
N PRO A 452 2.79 -18.73 -4.30
CA PRO A 452 3.11 -17.85 -3.18
C PRO A 452 4.22 -16.88 -3.58
N PHE A 453 4.10 -15.62 -3.16
CA PHE A 453 5.22 -14.68 -3.16
C PHE A 453 6.20 -15.05 -2.06
N ASP A 454 7.49 -14.92 -2.36
CA ASP A 454 8.53 -14.93 -1.34
C ASP A 454 8.78 -13.50 -0.84
N ASN A 455 9.13 -13.35 0.44
CA ASN A 455 9.42 -12.05 1.02
C ASN A 455 10.62 -11.35 0.37
N GLU A 456 11.61 -12.11 -0.13
CA GLU A 456 12.79 -11.56 -0.80
C GLU A 456 12.45 -10.82 -2.11
N GLU A 457 11.27 -11.02 -2.69
CA GLU A 457 10.81 -10.28 -3.85
C GLU A 457 10.58 -8.79 -3.52
N PHE A 458 10.40 -8.46 -2.24
CA PHE A 458 10.16 -7.12 -1.73
C PHE A 458 11.41 -6.53 -1.08
N TRP A 459 11.91 -5.41 -1.59
CA TRP A 459 13.14 -4.80 -1.06
C TRP A 459 13.04 -4.47 0.43
N TRP A 460 11.87 -4.10 0.91
CA TRP A 460 11.63 -3.78 2.33
C TRP A 460 11.62 -4.98 3.27
N ALA A 461 11.61 -6.19 2.74
CA ALA A 461 11.74 -7.43 3.51
C ALA A 461 13.18 -8.00 3.48
N ARG A 462 14.07 -7.40 2.69
CA ARG A 462 15.50 -7.78 2.62
C ARG A 462 16.27 -7.19 3.80
N PRO A 463 17.40 -7.78 4.20
CA PRO A 463 18.26 -7.18 5.21
C PRO A 463 18.88 -5.87 4.70
N PRO A 464 19.20 -4.92 5.58
CA PRO A 464 19.93 -3.72 5.19
C PRO A 464 21.30 -4.04 4.61
N VAL A 465 21.71 -3.27 3.63
CA VAL A 465 23.01 -3.43 2.94
C VAL A 465 24.11 -2.68 3.68
N PRO A 466 25.28 -3.30 3.96
CA PRO A 466 26.41 -2.62 4.54
C PRO A 466 27.20 -1.82 3.48
N PHE A 467 27.50 -0.55 3.76
CA PHE A 467 28.33 0.35 2.96
C PHE A 467 29.56 0.76 3.75
N GLN A 468 30.75 0.65 3.15
CA GLN A 468 31.96 1.16 3.76
C GLN A 468 32.05 2.68 3.54
N VAL A 469 32.15 3.44 4.61
CA VAL A 469 32.20 4.90 4.60
C VAL A 469 33.50 5.38 5.22
N LYS A 470 34.06 6.48 4.70
CA LYS A 470 35.22 7.17 5.28
C LYS A 470 34.77 8.20 6.31
N ALA A 471 35.66 8.61 7.20
CA ALA A 471 35.45 9.80 8.02
C ALA A 471 35.31 11.05 7.12
N GLY A 472 34.39 11.94 7.49
CA GLY A 472 34.08 13.13 6.70
C GLY A 472 32.97 12.91 5.68
N GLU A 473 33.04 13.65 4.58
CA GLU A 473 32.04 13.61 3.52
C GLU A 473 32.15 12.34 2.70
N ASN A 474 31.00 11.72 2.45
CA ASN A 474 30.82 10.56 1.60
C ASN A 474 29.79 10.87 0.53
N ARG A 475 29.92 10.20 -0.61
CA ARG A 475 29.07 10.33 -1.78
C ARG A 475 28.57 8.98 -2.23
N ILE A 476 27.26 8.87 -2.48
CA ILE A 476 26.63 7.75 -3.18
C ILE A 476 26.08 8.26 -4.49
N LEU A 477 26.44 7.61 -5.59
CA LEU A 477 25.87 7.84 -6.91
C LEU A 477 25.17 6.55 -7.36
N ILE A 478 23.93 6.66 -7.79
CA ILE A 478 23.07 5.55 -8.26
C ILE A 478 22.69 5.81 -9.70
N GLU A 479 22.99 4.87 -10.57
CA GLU A 479 22.54 4.81 -11.95
C GLU A 479 21.33 3.88 -12.04
N GLN A 480 20.17 4.43 -12.40
CA GLN A 480 18.92 3.69 -12.44
C GLN A 480 18.31 3.69 -13.84
N PRO A 481 18.51 2.62 -14.63
CA PRO A 481 17.89 2.46 -15.94
C PRO A 481 16.37 2.27 -15.85
N TYR A 482 15.66 2.76 -16.86
CA TYR A 482 14.24 2.50 -17.02
C TYR A 482 14.00 1.51 -18.18
N THR A 483 13.62 0.29 -17.85
CA THR A 483 13.36 -0.76 -18.86
C THR A 483 11.93 -0.73 -19.39
N GLY A 484 11.01 -0.05 -18.70
CA GLY A 484 9.58 -0.03 -19.03
C GLY A 484 8.81 -1.27 -18.57
N GLU A 485 9.50 -2.26 -17.98
CA GLU A 485 8.87 -3.52 -17.57
C GLU A 485 8.07 -3.39 -16.27
N PHE A 486 8.43 -2.42 -15.41
CA PHE A 486 7.80 -2.22 -14.11
C PHE A 486 6.93 -0.97 -14.10
N GLN A 487 5.88 -1.01 -13.33
CA GLN A 487 4.97 0.12 -13.21
C GLN A 487 5.50 1.22 -12.31
N SER A 488 6.29 0.85 -11.30
CA SER A 488 7.00 1.81 -10.46
C SER A 488 8.49 1.75 -10.77
N TRP A 489 9.11 2.91 -10.93
CA TRP A 489 10.51 3.09 -11.21
C TRP A 489 11.06 4.15 -10.27
N GLY A 490 12.05 3.78 -9.50
CA GLY A 490 12.57 4.64 -8.45
C GLY A 490 13.80 4.07 -7.76
N VAL A 491 14.21 4.73 -6.70
CA VAL A 491 15.31 4.36 -5.83
C VAL A 491 14.88 4.50 -4.39
N SER A 492 15.15 3.49 -3.58
CA SER A 492 15.07 3.57 -2.12
C SER A 492 16.47 3.43 -1.54
N PHE A 493 16.89 4.40 -0.74
CA PHE A 493 18.15 4.39 -0.01
C PHE A 493 17.94 5.13 1.32
N ILE A 494 17.90 4.38 2.41
CA ILE A 494 17.59 4.93 3.73
C ILE A 494 18.62 4.40 4.73
N PRO A 495 19.55 5.23 5.22
CA PRO A 495 20.46 4.83 6.30
C PRO A 495 19.71 4.38 7.54
N VAL A 496 20.16 3.25 8.11
CA VAL A 496 19.54 2.62 9.27
C VAL A 496 20.56 2.16 10.28
N LYS A 497 20.13 2.05 11.54
CA LYS A 497 20.93 1.48 12.64
C LYS A 497 20.11 0.51 13.47
N LYS A 498 20.80 -0.38 14.17
CA LYS A 498 20.19 -1.29 15.14
C LYS A 498 19.67 -0.52 16.37
N ALA A 499 18.45 -0.87 16.77
CA ALA A 499 17.84 -0.47 18.02
C ALA A 499 17.13 -1.70 18.63
N GLY A 500 17.84 -2.43 19.49
CA GLY A 500 17.44 -3.77 19.90
C GLY A 500 17.38 -4.73 18.72
N ASP A 501 16.27 -5.41 18.54
CA ASP A 501 16.07 -6.35 17.43
C ASP A 501 15.58 -5.70 16.12
N ARG A 502 15.35 -4.38 16.13
CA ARG A 502 14.82 -3.65 14.98
C ARG A 502 15.89 -2.79 14.32
N TRP A 503 15.69 -2.54 13.02
CA TRP A 503 16.36 -1.51 12.27
C TRP A 503 15.49 -0.25 12.26
N ILE A 504 16.04 0.87 12.69
CA ILE A 504 15.40 2.20 12.66
C ILE A 504 16.21 3.13 11.76
N ALA A 505 15.58 4.18 11.25
CA ALA A 505 16.26 5.17 10.43
C ALA A 505 17.40 5.87 11.19
N ASP A 506 18.50 6.14 10.50
CA ASP A 506 19.63 6.88 11.07
C ASP A 506 19.88 8.23 10.38
N PRO A 507 19.25 9.30 10.82
CA PRO A 507 19.44 10.63 10.25
C PRO A 507 20.77 11.28 10.62
N SER A 508 21.61 10.68 11.46
CA SER A 508 22.86 11.28 11.92
C SER A 508 23.83 11.59 10.77
N TYR A 509 23.78 10.79 9.70
CA TYR A 509 24.57 10.99 8.48
C TYR A 509 24.20 12.27 7.72
N TYR A 510 22.99 12.79 7.88
CA TYR A 510 22.51 14.02 7.23
C TYR A 510 22.40 15.20 8.20
N ALA A 511 22.83 15.02 9.44
CA ALA A 511 22.95 16.12 10.40
C ALA A 511 24.14 17.02 10.02
N LYS A 512 23.92 18.34 9.95
CA LYS A 512 25.04 19.26 9.79
C LYS A 512 26.03 19.07 10.93
N PRO A 513 27.35 18.99 10.67
CA PRO A 513 28.33 18.96 11.75
C PRO A 513 28.08 20.14 12.70
N ARG A 514 28.00 19.87 13.99
CA ARG A 514 27.98 20.96 14.96
C ARG A 514 29.30 21.72 14.76
N ARG A 515 29.23 23.01 14.40
CA ARG A 515 30.39 23.89 14.53
C ARG A 515 30.77 23.84 16.00
N GLU A 516 31.92 23.29 16.33
CA GLU A 516 32.51 23.50 17.63
C GLU A 516 32.57 25.02 17.84
N LYS A 517 31.93 25.51 18.89
CA LYS A 517 32.17 26.87 19.34
C LYS A 517 33.66 26.94 19.64
N GLN A 518 34.43 27.60 18.82
CA GLN A 518 35.71 28.14 19.24
C GLN A 518 35.41 29.00 20.46
N ASP A 519 35.73 28.48 21.64
CA ASP A 519 35.75 29.28 22.84
C ASP A 519 36.78 30.39 22.58
N ASP A 520 36.26 31.57 22.32
CA ASP A 520 37.02 32.81 22.27
C ASP A 520 37.51 33.06 23.71
N VAL A 521 38.65 32.45 24.04
CA VAL A 521 39.39 32.80 25.23
C VAL A 521 40.13 34.11 24.90
N SER A 522 39.40 35.20 25.03
CA SER A 522 39.99 36.53 25.09
C SER A 522 40.85 36.59 26.38
N PRO A 523 42.13 36.92 26.28
CA PRO A 523 42.92 37.15 27.49
C PRO A 523 42.37 38.41 28.19
N VAL A 524 41.97 38.24 29.43
CA VAL A 524 41.63 39.36 30.33
C VAL A 524 42.92 40.14 30.64
N PRO A 525 42.89 41.47 30.57
CA PRO A 525 44.07 42.33 30.79
C PRO A 525 44.57 42.33 32.22
#